data_1054ef89888cba55930b83c8d9db3b1c
#
_entry.id   1054ef89888cba55930b83c8d9db3b1c
#
_cell.length_a   1.000
_cell.length_b   1.000
_cell.length_c   1.000
_cell.angle_alpha   90.00
_cell.angle_beta   90.00
_cell.angle_gamma   90.00
#
_symmetry.space_group_name_H-M   'P 1'
#
loop_
_entity.id
_entity.type
_entity.pdbx_description
1 polymer ?
#
loop_
_entity_poly.entity_id
_entity_poly.type
_entity_poly.pdbx_seq_one_letter_code
_entity_poly.pdbx_strand_id
1 'polypeptide(L)'
;GEKAEKVVMGFTVCLSIVIAVALFMILPLFIADVIEKYVPGVTQSHVPVIEGIVKIIIFIGYLLLISLMKDIQRTFMYHGAEHKCINCIETGKVLTVANVASSSRFHKRCGTSFLLIVMVISIIFFVLIRTDIVWLRYVIRLLLVPVIAGISYEFIRLAGKSENKFINLLSKPGLWMQKITTKEPTDDMIEVAIKAVEAVFDWKEYLKESGIEVEKKEETSLPKEYKQ
;
A
#
# COMPACT_ATOMS: atom_id res chain seq x y z
N GLY A 1 -35.41 5.28 0.18
CA GLY A 1 -35.22 5.33 1.59
C GLY A 1 -34.05 4.46 2.05
N GLU A 2 -33.79 4.49 3.32
CA GLU A 2 -32.60 3.84 3.96
C GLU A 2 -32.37 2.36 3.58
N LYS A 3 -33.47 1.60 3.38
CA LYS A 3 -33.37 0.19 2.91
C LYS A 3 -32.85 0.07 1.48
N ALA A 4 -33.28 0.98 0.60
CA ALA A 4 -32.80 0.98 -0.79
C ALA A 4 -31.31 1.35 -0.87
N GLU A 5 -30.86 2.31 -0.07
CA GLU A 5 -29.43 2.69 0.02
C GLU A 5 -28.56 1.54 0.52
N LYS A 6 -29.00 0.81 1.56
CA LYS A 6 -28.28 -0.38 2.05
C LYS A 6 -28.21 -1.49 1.01
N VAL A 7 -29.28 -1.71 0.23
CA VAL A 7 -29.28 -2.71 -0.86
C VAL A 7 -28.34 -2.29 -1.99
N VAL A 8 -28.38 -1.02 -2.42
CA VAL A 8 -27.47 -0.49 -3.46
C VAL A 8 -26.03 -0.58 -3.00
N MET A 9 -25.74 -0.20 -1.75
CA MET A 9 -24.39 -0.30 -1.19
C MET A 9 -23.91 -1.76 -1.16
N GLY A 10 -24.73 -2.69 -0.66
CA GLY A 10 -24.41 -4.11 -0.64
C GLY A 10 -24.12 -4.67 -2.04
N PHE A 11 -24.98 -4.34 -3.02
CA PHE A 11 -24.78 -4.74 -4.41
C PHE A 11 -23.46 -4.17 -5.00
N THR A 12 -23.18 -2.89 -4.76
CA THR A 12 -21.94 -2.24 -5.24
C THR A 12 -20.70 -2.90 -4.65
N VAL A 13 -20.71 -3.22 -3.35
CA VAL A 13 -19.59 -3.92 -2.69
C VAL A 13 -19.40 -5.32 -3.29
N CYS A 14 -20.47 -6.11 -3.43
CA CYS A 14 -20.38 -7.43 -4.04
C CYS A 14 -19.86 -7.37 -5.47
N LEU A 15 -20.39 -6.45 -6.29
CA LEU A 15 -19.94 -6.26 -7.67
C LEU A 15 -18.46 -5.87 -7.72
N SER A 16 -18.01 -4.96 -6.84
CA SER A 16 -16.60 -4.54 -6.77
C SER A 16 -15.68 -5.71 -6.41
N ILE A 17 -16.08 -6.58 -5.48
CA ILE A 17 -15.31 -7.78 -5.13
C ILE A 17 -15.22 -8.73 -6.33
N VAL A 18 -16.32 -8.98 -7.03
CA VAL A 18 -16.34 -9.85 -8.23
C VAL A 18 -15.41 -9.30 -9.30
N ILE A 19 -15.46 -8.00 -9.58
CA ILE A 19 -14.58 -7.34 -10.56
C ILE A 19 -13.12 -7.45 -10.13
N ALA A 20 -12.81 -7.22 -8.84
CA ALA A 20 -11.45 -7.31 -8.34
C ALA A 20 -10.88 -8.73 -8.46
N VAL A 21 -11.66 -9.75 -8.12
CA VAL A 21 -11.26 -11.16 -8.28
C VAL A 21 -11.06 -11.50 -9.77
N ALA A 22 -11.98 -11.08 -10.63
CA ALA A 22 -11.87 -11.31 -12.08
C ALA A 22 -10.60 -10.65 -12.65
N LEU A 23 -10.33 -9.38 -12.29
CA LEU A 23 -9.23 -8.59 -12.83
C LEU A 23 -7.86 -9.02 -12.29
N PHE A 24 -7.76 -9.33 -11.00
CA PHE A 24 -6.46 -9.56 -10.32
C PHE A 24 -6.15 -11.04 -10.05
N MET A 25 -7.11 -11.94 -10.18
CA MET A 25 -6.87 -13.38 -9.98
C MET A 25 -7.15 -14.18 -11.26
N ILE A 26 -8.30 -13.98 -11.90
CA ILE A 26 -8.71 -14.82 -13.04
C ILE A 26 -8.00 -14.38 -14.31
N LEU A 27 -8.03 -13.09 -14.64
CA LEU A 27 -7.47 -12.55 -15.88
C LEU A 27 -5.97 -12.81 -16.05
N PRO A 28 -5.09 -12.59 -15.04
CA PRO A 28 -3.66 -12.89 -15.18
C PRO A 28 -3.37 -14.36 -15.45
N LEU A 29 -4.09 -15.26 -14.77
CA LEU A 29 -3.95 -16.69 -14.98
C LEU A 29 -4.43 -17.09 -16.37
N PHE A 30 -5.59 -16.61 -16.81
CA PHE A 30 -6.11 -16.84 -18.14
C PHE A 30 -5.11 -16.40 -19.23
N ILE A 31 -4.55 -15.20 -19.09
CA ILE A 31 -3.52 -14.69 -20.02
C ILE A 31 -2.29 -15.61 -20.03
N ALA A 32 -1.85 -16.07 -18.86
CA ALA A 32 -0.70 -16.96 -18.75
C ALA A 32 -0.95 -18.33 -19.40
N ASP A 33 -2.15 -18.90 -19.22
CA ASP A 33 -2.56 -20.16 -19.85
C ASP A 33 -2.68 -20.01 -21.38
N VAL A 34 -3.16 -18.85 -21.89
CA VAL A 34 -3.19 -18.55 -23.32
C VAL A 34 -1.77 -18.44 -23.90
N ILE A 35 -0.86 -17.77 -23.19
CA ILE A 35 0.55 -17.65 -23.61
C ILE A 35 1.19 -19.04 -23.66
N GLU A 36 0.99 -19.87 -22.63
CA GLU A 36 1.52 -21.25 -22.60
C GLU A 36 1.03 -22.08 -23.79
N LYS A 37 -0.25 -21.94 -24.15
CA LYS A 37 -0.86 -22.69 -25.24
C LYS A 37 -0.36 -22.30 -26.65
N TYR A 38 -0.09 -21.01 -26.88
CA TYR A 38 0.19 -20.49 -28.22
C TYR A 38 1.65 -20.08 -28.47
N VAL A 39 2.47 -19.93 -27.41
CA VAL A 39 3.87 -19.51 -27.57
C VAL A 39 4.81 -20.73 -27.48
N PRO A 40 5.51 -21.10 -28.58
CA PRO A 40 6.45 -22.21 -28.58
C PRO A 40 7.56 -21.99 -27.53
N GLY A 41 7.90 -23.04 -26.78
CA GLY A 41 8.94 -23.00 -25.75
C GLY A 41 8.45 -22.57 -24.35
N VAL A 42 7.23 -22.06 -24.22
CA VAL A 42 6.60 -21.83 -22.92
C VAL A 42 5.95 -23.13 -22.45
N THR A 43 6.21 -23.49 -21.19
CA THR A 43 5.71 -24.71 -20.56
C THR A 43 4.92 -24.37 -19.30
N GLN A 44 4.18 -25.34 -18.74
CA GLN A 44 3.46 -25.20 -17.47
C GLN A 44 4.34 -24.64 -16.33
N SER A 45 5.65 -24.88 -16.39
CA SER A 45 6.59 -24.34 -15.40
C SER A 45 6.73 -22.83 -15.44
N HIS A 46 6.48 -22.20 -16.58
CA HIS A 46 6.57 -20.74 -16.75
C HIS A 46 5.27 -20.02 -16.37
N VAL A 47 4.11 -20.73 -16.36
CA VAL A 47 2.80 -20.14 -16.10
C VAL A 47 2.75 -19.29 -14.81
N PRO A 48 3.25 -19.74 -13.63
CA PRO A 48 3.19 -18.93 -12.42
C PRO A 48 3.99 -17.63 -12.49
N VAL A 49 5.12 -17.64 -13.20
CA VAL A 49 5.95 -16.44 -13.39
C VAL A 49 5.28 -15.45 -14.33
N ILE A 50 4.76 -15.95 -15.47
CA ILE A 50 4.04 -15.14 -16.45
C ILE A 50 2.80 -14.52 -15.79
N GLU A 51 1.99 -15.31 -15.09
CA GLU A 51 0.84 -14.83 -14.32
C GLU A 51 1.23 -13.71 -13.35
N GLY A 52 2.30 -13.90 -12.59
CA GLY A 52 2.77 -12.90 -11.63
C GLY A 52 3.20 -11.59 -12.30
N ILE A 53 3.92 -11.68 -13.41
CA ILE A 53 4.32 -10.49 -14.19
C ILE A 53 3.09 -9.78 -14.74
N VAL A 54 2.15 -10.50 -15.35
CA VAL A 54 0.89 -9.94 -15.88
C VAL A 54 0.09 -9.27 -14.75
N LYS A 55 -0.01 -9.89 -13.58
CA LYS A 55 -0.69 -9.35 -12.40
C LYS A 55 -0.07 -8.02 -11.96
N ILE A 56 1.25 -7.94 -11.90
CA ILE A 56 1.97 -6.69 -11.54
C ILE A 56 1.71 -5.61 -12.59
N ILE A 57 1.74 -5.95 -13.88
CA ILE A 57 1.47 -5.00 -14.98
C ILE A 57 0.04 -4.47 -14.89
N ILE A 58 -0.95 -5.34 -14.71
CA ILE A 58 -2.36 -4.96 -14.53
C ILE A 58 -2.52 -4.04 -13.32
N PHE A 59 -1.88 -4.38 -12.19
CA PHE A 59 -1.98 -3.60 -10.96
C PHE A 59 -1.36 -2.20 -11.11
N ILE A 60 -0.16 -2.10 -11.68
CA ILE A 60 0.47 -0.80 -11.93
C ILE A 60 -0.36 0.02 -12.94
N GLY A 61 -0.83 -0.62 -14.01
CA GLY A 61 -1.70 0.03 -15.00
C GLY A 61 -2.99 0.56 -14.36
N TYR A 62 -3.63 -0.22 -13.50
CA TYR A 62 -4.80 0.20 -12.73
C TYR A 62 -4.48 1.41 -11.84
N LEU A 63 -3.38 1.38 -11.07
CA LEU A 63 -2.97 2.50 -10.23
C LEU A 63 -2.71 3.78 -11.03
N LEU A 64 -2.06 3.65 -12.19
CA LEU A 64 -1.82 4.78 -13.08
C LEU A 64 -3.13 5.36 -13.61
N LEU A 65 -4.08 4.51 -14.03
CA LEU A 65 -5.39 4.96 -14.51
C LEU A 65 -6.17 5.71 -13.43
N ILE A 66 -6.31 5.14 -12.24
CA ILE A 66 -7.06 5.82 -11.17
C ILE A 66 -6.34 7.08 -10.67
N SER A 67 -5.01 7.15 -10.78
CA SER A 67 -4.24 8.33 -10.39
C SER A 67 -4.52 9.57 -11.25
N LEU A 68 -5.18 9.39 -12.41
CA LEU A 68 -5.62 10.49 -13.26
C LEU A 68 -6.92 11.13 -12.78
N MET A 69 -7.69 10.43 -11.93
CA MET A 69 -8.96 10.93 -11.39
C MET A 69 -8.70 11.97 -10.30
N LYS A 70 -9.36 13.14 -10.36
CA LYS A 70 -9.17 14.24 -9.40
C LYS A 70 -9.47 13.83 -7.96
N ASP A 71 -10.52 13.07 -7.73
CA ASP A 71 -10.92 12.61 -6.39
C ASP A 71 -9.89 11.64 -5.80
N ILE A 72 -9.34 10.75 -6.63
CA ILE A 72 -8.25 9.84 -6.22
C ILE A 72 -6.95 10.61 -5.97
N GLN A 73 -6.67 11.64 -6.76
CA GLN A 73 -5.51 12.51 -6.50
C GLN A 73 -5.60 13.17 -5.13
N ARG A 74 -6.79 13.65 -4.74
CA ARG A 74 -7.04 14.20 -3.42
C ARG A 74 -6.85 13.16 -2.31
N THR A 75 -7.35 11.94 -2.52
CA THR A 75 -7.12 10.81 -1.61
C THR A 75 -5.61 10.51 -1.47
N PHE A 76 -4.85 10.55 -2.57
CA PHE A 76 -3.39 10.36 -2.54
C PHE A 76 -2.64 11.51 -1.84
N MET A 77 -3.20 12.72 -1.81
CA MET A 77 -2.66 13.83 -1.01
C MET A 77 -2.87 13.58 0.49
N TYR A 78 -4.04 13.14 0.92
CA TYR A 78 -4.28 12.73 2.31
C TYR A 78 -3.41 11.55 2.72
N HIS A 79 -3.22 10.55 1.87
CA HIS A 79 -2.29 9.45 2.10
C HIS A 79 -0.85 9.94 2.28
N GLY A 80 -0.44 10.95 1.48
CA GLY A 80 0.84 11.63 1.66
C GLY A 80 0.94 12.38 3.00
N ALA A 81 -0.14 13.05 3.43
CA ALA A 81 -0.20 13.74 4.72
C ALA A 81 -0.07 12.76 5.90
N GLU A 82 -0.78 11.62 5.83
CA GLU A 82 -0.65 10.54 6.83
C GLU A 82 0.79 10.05 6.95
N HIS A 83 1.45 9.71 5.84
CA HIS A 83 2.86 9.29 5.85
C HIS A 83 3.78 10.35 6.43
N LYS A 84 3.56 11.62 6.12
CA LYS A 84 4.34 12.74 6.67
C LYS A 84 4.15 12.86 8.18
N CYS A 85 2.92 12.69 8.69
CA CYS A 85 2.65 12.68 10.13
C CYS A 85 3.40 11.53 10.83
N ILE A 86 3.31 10.30 10.30
CA ILE A 86 3.98 9.14 10.86
C ILE A 86 5.50 9.33 10.86
N ASN A 87 6.08 9.76 9.74
CA ASN A 87 7.52 10.03 9.65
C ASN A 87 7.97 11.16 10.58
N CYS A 88 7.14 12.20 10.77
CA CYS A 88 7.39 13.28 11.72
C CYS A 88 7.51 12.73 13.14
N ILE A 89 6.57 11.89 13.56
CA ILE A 89 6.58 11.24 14.89
C ILE A 89 7.77 10.30 15.01
N GLU A 90 8.00 9.41 14.05
CA GLU A 90 9.11 8.42 14.12
C GLU A 90 10.51 9.07 14.12
N THR A 91 10.63 10.30 13.63
CA THR A 91 11.88 11.08 13.72
C THR A 91 11.99 11.95 14.99
N GLY A 92 11.05 11.83 15.93
CA GLY A 92 11.07 12.56 17.20
C GLY A 92 10.71 14.05 17.10
N LYS A 93 10.12 14.48 15.97
CA LYS A 93 9.71 15.88 15.80
C LYS A 93 8.34 16.13 16.41
N VAL A 94 8.15 17.34 16.96
CA VAL A 94 6.83 17.78 17.42
C VAL A 94 5.84 17.80 16.23
N LEU A 95 4.64 17.29 16.44
CA LEU A 95 3.61 17.18 15.39
C LEU A 95 2.98 18.56 15.12
N THR A 96 3.66 19.37 14.32
CA THR A 96 3.21 20.68 13.82
C THR A 96 3.12 20.67 12.30
N VAL A 97 2.30 21.55 11.71
CA VAL A 97 2.16 21.63 10.25
C VAL A 97 3.53 21.80 9.57
N ALA A 98 4.40 22.67 10.08
CA ALA A 98 5.71 22.91 9.51
C ALA A 98 6.64 21.69 9.55
N ASN A 99 6.65 20.96 10.68
CA ASN A 99 7.46 19.75 10.84
C ASN A 99 6.93 18.62 9.97
N VAL A 100 5.61 18.43 9.91
CA VAL A 100 4.96 17.45 9.05
C VAL A 100 5.19 17.77 7.58
N ALA A 101 5.02 19.03 7.16
CA ALA A 101 5.30 19.46 5.78
C ALA A 101 6.75 19.15 5.35
N SER A 102 7.72 19.30 6.27
CA SER A 102 9.13 18.98 6.00
C SER A 102 9.46 17.48 6.01
N SER A 103 8.56 16.62 6.48
CA SER A 103 8.77 15.18 6.60
C SER A 103 8.51 14.45 5.28
N SER A 104 9.07 13.23 5.13
CA SER A 104 8.91 12.40 3.93
C SER A 104 7.47 11.89 3.78
N ARG A 105 6.96 11.87 2.55
CA ARG A 105 5.70 11.19 2.20
C ARG A 105 5.88 9.70 1.88
N PHE A 106 7.12 9.19 1.94
CA PHE A 106 7.40 7.77 1.69
C PHE A 106 7.62 7.05 3.00
N HIS A 107 6.91 5.92 3.21
CA HIS A 107 6.97 5.15 4.45
C HIS A 107 7.07 3.64 4.16
N LYS A 108 7.94 2.92 4.88
CA LYS A 108 8.20 1.50 4.62
C LYS A 108 7.01 0.60 4.93
N ARG A 109 6.18 0.95 5.92
CA ARG A 109 5.02 0.17 6.39
C ARG A 109 3.71 0.65 5.76
N CYS A 110 3.67 0.79 4.45
CA CYS A 110 2.50 1.26 3.72
C CYS A 110 1.70 0.10 3.12
N GLY A 111 0.37 0.20 3.15
CA GLY A 111 -0.54 -0.80 2.59
C GLY A 111 -0.37 -1.01 1.08
N THR A 112 -0.01 0.03 0.31
CA THR A 112 0.26 -0.13 -1.12
C THR A 112 1.55 -0.90 -1.39
N SER A 113 2.59 -0.68 -0.58
CA SER A 113 3.81 -1.51 -0.61
C SER A 113 3.51 -2.95 -0.23
N PHE A 114 2.62 -3.17 0.74
CA PHE A 114 2.16 -4.51 1.13
C PHE A 114 1.55 -5.27 -0.04
N LEU A 115 0.67 -4.64 -0.83
CA LEU A 115 0.06 -5.29 -2.00
C LEU A 115 1.10 -5.75 -3.02
N LEU A 116 2.12 -4.94 -3.29
CA LEU A 116 3.21 -5.34 -4.20
C LEU A 116 3.99 -6.55 -3.64
N ILE A 117 4.29 -6.56 -2.35
CA ILE A 117 4.99 -7.66 -1.69
C ILE A 117 4.15 -8.94 -1.73
N VAL A 118 2.84 -8.84 -1.47
CA VAL A 118 1.89 -9.96 -1.64
C VAL A 118 1.98 -10.55 -3.04
N MET A 119 2.02 -9.71 -4.08
CA MET A 119 2.15 -10.19 -5.46
C MET A 119 3.48 -10.90 -5.70
N VAL A 120 4.60 -10.35 -5.24
CA VAL A 120 5.92 -10.96 -5.39
C VAL A 120 6.01 -12.30 -4.63
N ILE A 121 5.55 -12.34 -3.39
CA ILE A 121 5.54 -13.57 -2.57
C ILE A 121 4.61 -14.61 -3.20
N SER A 122 3.46 -14.19 -3.77
CA SER A 122 2.55 -15.11 -4.45
C SER A 122 3.21 -15.83 -5.64
N ILE A 123 4.06 -15.15 -6.39
CA ILE A 123 4.82 -15.78 -7.50
C ILE A 123 5.68 -16.93 -6.95
N ILE A 124 6.40 -16.69 -5.85
CA ILE A 124 7.28 -17.70 -5.24
C ILE A 124 6.45 -18.92 -4.82
N PHE A 125 5.32 -18.71 -4.12
CA PHE A 125 4.45 -19.80 -3.70
C PHE A 125 3.88 -20.58 -4.89
N PHE A 126 3.45 -19.90 -5.94
CA PHE A 126 2.86 -20.55 -7.12
C PHE A 126 3.87 -21.25 -8.01
N VAL A 127 5.14 -20.86 -7.95
CA VAL A 127 6.25 -21.62 -8.56
C VAL A 127 6.55 -22.89 -7.78
N LEU A 128 6.46 -22.86 -6.45
CA LEU A 128 6.76 -24.01 -5.59
C LEU A 128 5.59 -25.01 -5.54
N ILE A 129 4.35 -24.51 -5.49
CA ILE A 129 3.14 -25.35 -5.35
C ILE A 129 2.48 -25.47 -6.71
N ARG A 130 2.79 -26.54 -7.43
CA ARG A 130 2.29 -26.82 -8.78
C ARG A 130 1.26 -27.92 -8.77
N THR A 131 0.29 -27.83 -9.67
CA THR A 131 -0.67 -28.87 -9.95
C THR A 131 -1.10 -28.80 -11.42
N ASP A 132 -1.19 -29.95 -12.07
CA ASP A 132 -1.64 -30.07 -13.45
C ASP A 132 -3.18 -30.00 -13.58
N ILE A 133 -3.88 -30.15 -12.46
CA ILE A 133 -5.34 -30.10 -12.42
C ILE A 133 -5.78 -28.64 -12.36
N VAL A 134 -6.36 -28.15 -13.45
CA VAL A 134 -6.72 -26.74 -13.63
C VAL A 134 -7.60 -26.19 -12.52
N TRP A 135 -8.71 -26.85 -12.18
CA TRP A 135 -9.62 -26.36 -11.12
C TRP A 135 -8.95 -26.35 -9.74
N LEU A 136 -8.10 -27.34 -9.44
CA LEU A 136 -7.38 -27.44 -8.18
C LEU A 136 -6.37 -26.28 -8.04
N ARG A 137 -5.79 -25.81 -9.15
CA ARG A 137 -4.90 -24.66 -9.18
C ARG A 137 -5.59 -23.40 -8.67
N TYR A 138 -6.85 -23.14 -9.09
CA TYR A 138 -7.63 -22.01 -8.59
C TYR A 138 -7.94 -22.13 -7.10
N VAL A 139 -8.33 -23.31 -6.64
CA VAL A 139 -8.65 -23.57 -5.23
C VAL A 139 -7.41 -23.38 -4.34
N ILE A 140 -6.28 -23.93 -4.73
CA ILE A 140 -5.02 -23.78 -3.98
C ILE A 140 -4.63 -22.29 -3.89
N ARG A 141 -4.73 -21.54 -4.97
CA ARG A 141 -4.43 -20.11 -4.98
C ARG A 141 -5.31 -19.31 -4.04
N LEU A 142 -6.59 -19.60 -4.00
CA LEU A 142 -7.52 -18.97 -3.08
C LEU A 142 -7.19 -19.31 -1.62
N LEU A 143 -6.90 -20.58 -1.32
CA LEU A 143 -6.54 -21.02 0.03
C LEU A 143 -5.19 -20.47 0.50
N LEU A 144 -4.27 -20.16 -0.42
CA LEU A 144 -2.97 -19.58 -0.10
C LEU A 144 -3.04 -18.06 0.19
N VAL A 145 -4.11 -17.37 -0.17
CA VAL A 145 -4.24 -15.91 0.05
C VAL A 145 -3.94 -15.52 1.50
N PRO A 146 -4.56 -16.11 2.53
CA PRO A 146 -4.28 -15.72 3.91
C PRO A 146 -2.84 -16.04 4.35
N VAL A 147 -2.26 -17.13 3.87
CA VAL A 147 -0.86 -17.51 4.17
C VAL A 147 0.10 -16.50 3.56
N ILE A 148 -0.07 -16.17 2.29
CA ILE A 148 0.75 -15.19 1.57
C ILE A 148 0.62 -13.82 2.20
N ALA A 149 -0.60 -13.41 2.57
CA ALA A 149 -0.85 -12.14 3.26
C ALA A 149 -0.14 -12.08 4.63
N GLY A 150 -0.21 -13.16 5.42
CA GLY A 150 0.48 -13.24 6.71
C GLY A 150 2.00 -13.11 6.58
N ILE A 151 2.62 -13.84 5.65
CA ILE A 151 4.07 -13.76 5.39
C ILE A 151 4.45 -12.36 4.89
N SER A 152 3.65 -11.77 4.02
CA SER A 152 3.88 -10.41 3.50
C SER A 152 3.78 -9.36 4.61
N TYR A 153 2.85 -9.52 5.55
CA TYR A 153 2.71 -8.68 6.72
C TYR A 153 3.97 -8.73 7.61
N GLU A 154 4.45 -9.94 7.92
CA GLU A 154 5.67 -10.10 8.71
C GLU A 154 6.88 -9.49 8.01
N PHE A 155 6.97 -9.62 6.68
CA PHE A 155 8.04 -8.98 5.91
C PHE A 155 7.99 -7.45 6.01
N ILE A 156 6.82 -6.82 5.87
CA ILE A 156 6.66 -5.36 6.00
C ILE A 156 6.98 -4.90 7.42
N ARG A 157 6.55 -5.65 8.42
CA ARG A 157 6.85 -5.37 9.82
C ARG A 157 8.35 -5.38 10.10
N LEU A 158 9.05 -6.37 9.55
CA LEU A 158 10.50 -6.47 9.62
C LEU A 158 11.19 -5.33 8.87
N ALA A 159 10.72 -5.00 7.67
CA ALA A 159 11.27 -3.93 6.84
C ALA A 159 11.16 -2.55 7.50
N GLY A 160 10.09 -2.33 8.26
CA GLY A 160 9.90 -1.09 9.03
C GLY A 160 10.88 -0.92 10.20
N LYS A 161 11.37 -2.03 10.76
CA LYS A 161 12.27 -2.02 11.92
C LYS A 161 13.74 -2.20 11.56
N SER A 162 14.03 -2.67 10.33
CA SER A 162 15.36 -3.09 9.93
C SER A 162 16.10 -1.99 9.18
N GLU A 163 17.37 -1.79 9.54
CA GLU A 163 18.33 -0.97 8.80
C GLU A 163 19.21 -1.81 7.86
N ASN A 164 18.98 -3.13 7.79
CA ASN A 164 19.73 -4.03 6.94
C ASN A 164 19.62 -3.62 5.47
N LYS A 165 20.75 -3.48 4.79
CA LYS A 165 20.84 -3.05 3.38
C LYS A 165 20.05 -3.96 2.43
N PHE A 166 20.03 -5.27 2.68
CA PHE A 166 19.29 -6.23 1.87
C PHE A 166 17.78 -6.06 2.02
N ILE A 167 17.27 -5.91 3.24
CA ILE A 167 15.85 -5.67 3.50
C ILE A 167 15.42 -4.31 2.92
N ASN A 168 16.27 -3.30 3.07
CA ASN A 168 16.03 -1.99 2.46
C ASN A 168 15.99 -2.05 0.94
N LEU A 169 16.83 -2.86 0.30
CA LEU A 169 16.80 -3.08 -1.16
C LEU A 169 15.48 -3.74 -1.59
N LEU A 170 15.02 -4.76 -0.88
CA LEU A 170 13.76 -5.45 -1.16
C LEU A 170 12.52 -4.56 -0.95
N SER A 171 12.63 -3.53 -0.09
CA SER A 171 11.56 -2.57 0.17
C SER A 171 11.47 -1.45 -0.89
N LYS A 172 12.53 -1.21 -1.66
CA LYS A 172 12.59 -0.12 -2.67
C LYS A 172 11.45 -0.15 -3.70
N PRO A 173 11.06 -1.31 -4.28
CA PRO A 173 9.95 -1.35 -5.23
C PRO A 173 8.64 -0.84 -4.62
N GLY A 174 8.36 -1.18 -3.35
CA GLY A 174 7.20 -0.68 -2.62
C GLY A 174 7.24 0.84 -2.41
N LEU A 175 8.40 1.38 -1.99
CA LEU A 175 8.61 2.82 -1.86
C LEU A 175 8.49 3.55 -3.21
N TRP A 176 8.98 2.92 -4.28
CA TRP A 176 8.87 3.49 -5.62
C TRP A 176 7.40 3.57 -6.09
N MET A 177 6.59 2.59 -5.77
CA MET A 177 5.16 2.60 -6.08
C MET A 177 4.40 3.72 -5.37
N GLN A 178 4.86 4.13 -4.18
CA GLN A 178 4.28 5.27 -3.45
C GLN A 178 4.42 6.61 -4.20
N LYS A 179 5.33 6.72 -5.20
CA LYS A 179 5.36 7.90 -6.08
C LYS A 179 4.06 8.09 -6.86
N ILE A 180 3.33 7.00 -7.12
CA ILE A 180 2.03 7.01 -7.79
C ILE A 180 0.91 7.22 -6.78
N THR A 181 0.98 6.53 -5.63
CA THR A 181 -0.11 6.41 -4.65
C THR A 181 -0.05 7.42 -3.51
N THR A 182 0.97 8.30 -3.48
CA THR A 182 1.04 9.45 -2.58
C THR A 182 1.36 10.71 -3.35
N LYS A 183 0.75 11.84 -2.95
CA LYS A 183 1.05 13.17 -3.49
C LYS A 183 1.38 14.13 -2.37
N GLU A 184 2.01 15.28 -2.71
CA GLU A 184 2.25 16.34 -1.74
C GLU A 184 0.91 16.93 -1.28
N PRO A 185 0.64 16.92 0.04
CA PRO A 185 -0.56 17.51 0.61
C PRO A 185 -0.43 19.03 0.73
N THR A 186 -1.55 19.72 0.81
CA THR A 186 -1.65 21.11 1.23
C THR A 186 -1.64 21.23 2.75
N ASP A 187 -1.35 22.43 3.29
CA ASP A 187 -1.24 22.63 4.74
C ASP A 187 -2.57 22.33 5.47
N ASP A 188 -3.71 22.66 4.88
CA ASP A 188 -5.03 22.31 5.41
C ASP A 188 -5.26 20.79 5.49
N MET A 189 -4.76 20.02 4.52
CA MET A 189 -4.80 18.55 4.58
C MET A 189 -3.87 18.00 5.65
N ILE A 190 -2.73 18.63 5.88
CA ILE A 190 -1.81 18.27 6.97
C ILE A 190 -2.48 18.52 8.32
N GLU A 191 -3.16 19.67 8.51
CA GLU A 191 -3.91 19.95 9.74
C GLU A 191 -4.98 18.88 10.03
N VAL A 192 -5.72 18.46 9.00
CA VAL A 192 -6.71 17.39 9.12
C VAL A 192 -6.04 16.06 9.51
N ALA A 193 -4.91 15.73 8.88
CA ALA A 193 -4.17 14.50 9.19
C ALA A 193 -3.62 14.52 10.63
N ILE A 194 -3.09 15.64 11.10
CA ILE A 194 -2.63 15.81 12.50
C ILE A 194 -3.78 15.54 13.46
N LYS A 195 -4.94 16.20 13.27
CA LYS A 195 -6.11 16.00 14.11
C LYS A 195 -6.61 14.57 14.08
N ALA A 196 -6.60 13.92 12.93
CA ALA A 196 -6.99 12.51 12.80
C ALA A 196 -6.04 11.58 13.58
N VAL A 197 -4.74 11.81 13.52
CA VAL A 197 -3.73 11.06 14.28
C VAL A 197 -3.94 11.26 15.77
N GLU A 198 -4.05 12.51 16.24
CA GLU A 198 -4.25 12.84 17.66
C GLU A 198 -5.56 12.29 18.24
N ALA A 199 -6.57 12.10 17.42
CA ALA A 199 -7.86 11.53 17.85
C ALA A 199 -7.77 10.04 18.21
N VAL A 200 -6.82 9.29 17.66
CA VAL A 200 -6.71 7.82 17.80
C VAL A 200 -5.38 7.36 18.40
N PHE A 201 -4.40 8.24 18.49
CA PHE A 201 -3.03 7.86 18.85
C PHE A 201 -2.34 8.94 19.68
N ASP A 202 -1.94 8.58 20.92
CA ASP A 202 -1.10 9.45 21.75
C ASP A 202 0.36 9.33 21.31
N TRP A 203 0.76 10.17 20.35
CA TRP A 203 2.10 10.21 19.83
C TRP A 203 3.16 10.65 20.87
N LYS A 204 2.77 11.41 21.91
CA LYS A 204 3.68 11.85 22.98
C LYS A 204 4.03 10.70 23.90
N GLU A 205 3.04 9.89 24.26
CA GLU A 205 3.25 8.67 25.05
C GLU A 205 4.09 7.67 24.27
N TYR A 206 3.79 7.46 22.99
CA TYR A 206 4.58 6.60 22.10
C TYR A 206 6.05 7.00 22.02
N LEU A 207 6.38 8.29 21.86
CA LEU A 207 7.77 8.77 21.82
C LEU A 207 8.49 8.50 23.14
N LYS A 208 7.81 8.73 24.26
CA LYS A 208 8.35 8.45 25.60
C LYS A 208 8.63 6.96 25.81
N GLU A 209 7.69 6.09 25.44
CA GLU A 209 7.86 4.63 25.55
C GLU A 209 8.93 4.08 24.60
N SER A 210 9.03 4.67 23.41
CA SER A 210 10.03 4.29 22.40
C SER A 210 11.44 4.81 22.69
N GLY A 211 11.62 5.62 23.74
CA GLY A 211 12.90 6.25 24.09
C GLY A 211 13.42 7.24 23.04
N ILE A 212 12.52 7.75 22.21
CA ILE A 212 12.85 8.76 21.18
C ILE A 212 12.76 10.13 21.85
N GLU A 213 13.91 10.85 21.95
CA GLU A 213 13.91 12.22 22.44
C GLU A 213 13.18 13.14 21.48
N VAL A 214 12.19 13.88 21.99
CA VAL A 214 11.50 14.90 21.21
C VAL A 214 12.46 16.05 20.94
N GLU A 215 12.71 16.35 19.68
CA GLU A 215 13.52 17.50 19.27
C GLU A 215 12.88 18.78 19.82
N LYS A 216 13.41 19.30 20.92
CA LYS A 216 13.03 20.60 21.48
C LYS A 216 13.55 21.71 20.54
N LYS A 217 12.83 21.96 19.44
CA LYS A 217 13.02 23.23 18.74
C LYS A 217 12.19 24.28 19.45
N GLU A 218 12.91 25.30 19.93
CA GLU A 218 12.36 26.56 20.42
C GLU A 218 11.20 27.03 19.53
N GLU A 219 10.13 27.50 20.17
CA GLU A 219 9.14 28.39 19.58
C GLU A 219 9.85 29.57 18.90
N THR A 220 10.31 29.37 17.69
CA THR A 220 10.77 30.48 16.88
C THR A 220 9.52 31.21 16.43
N SER A 221 9.16 32.21 17.25
CA SER A 221 8.31 33.38 16.97
C SER A 221 7.57 33.35 15.64
N LEU A 222 6.26 33.14 15.70
CA LEU A 222 5.33 33.61 14.68
C LEU A 222 5.71 35.07 14.29
N PRO A 223 5.78 35.40 13.01
CA PRO A 223 5.92 36.79 12.60
C PRO A 223 4.79 37.60 13.24
N LYS A 224 5.12 38.77 13.80
CA LYS A 224 4.22 39.66 14.53
C LYS A 224 3.08 40.27 13.70
N GLU A 225 2.69 39.67 12.59
CA GLU A 225 1.79 40.27 11.59
C GLU A 225 0.32 39.81 11.67
N TYR A 226 -0.02 38.94 12.65
CA TYR A 226 -1.41 38.53 12.90
C TYR A 226 -1.94 38.95 14.29
N LYS A 227 -1.53 40.15 14.75
CA LYS A 227 -2.20 40.83 15.88
C LYS A 227 -2.80 42.14 15.38
N GLN A 228 -3.93 42.05 14.69
CA GLN A 228 -4.96 43.11 14.65
C GLN A 228 -6.32 42.47 14.39
#